data_ed49fbb328ba21af6e080aa97c32ddd0
#
_entry.id   ed49fbb328ba21af6e080aa97c32ddd0
#
_cell.length_a   1.000
_cell.length_b   1.000
_cell.length_c   1.000
_cell.angle_alpha   90.00
_cell.angle_beta   90.00
_cell.angle_gamma   90.00
#
_symmetry.space_group_name_H-M   'P 1'
#
loop_
_entity.id
_entity.type
_entity.pdbx_description
1 polymer ?
#
loop_
_entity_poly.entity_id
_entity_poly.type
_entity_poly.pdbx_seq_one_letter_code
_entity_poly.pdbx_strand_id
1 'polypeptide(L)'
;MNSLKDQLLKAGLVSKKDTKPKPKKKAPTKAKKNRNATSEATLRAQRAMLDKAKKDKKLNEQRKAEAAKKELAAQVKQLVDGSKLDRSEGETSYSFTFKKKIKSIYVTEQQQQLLSRDLIAIIWLQGEIFELVPKLVAEKIAERDSNSVIKNDNVSDTETSADDPYADYEIPDDLIW
;
A
#
# COMPACT_ATOMS: atom_id res chain seq x y z
N MET A 1 51.79 -9.16 -18.14
CA MET A 1 50.36 -8.81 -17.98
C MET A 1 49.57 -9.60 -19.00
N ASN A 2 48.77 -10.57 -18.59
CA ASN A 2 47.99 -11.37 -19.53
C ASN A 2 46.86 -10.51 -20.11
N SER A 3 46.92 -10.32 -21.42
CA SER A 3 45.91 -9.54 -22.17
C SER A 3 44.54 -10.22 -22.04
N LEU A 4 43.47 -9.43 -21.95
CA LEU A 4 42.07 -9.88 -21.93
C LEU A 4 41.75 -10.87 -23.08
N LYS A 5 42.48 -10.73 -24.21
CA LYS A 5 42.43 -11.65 -25.37
C LYS A 5 42.90 -13.06 -25.03
N ASP A 6 43.96 -13.20 -24.22
CA ASP A 6 44.49 -14.50 -23.85
C ASP A 6 43.55 -15.23 -22.89
N GLN A 7 42.84 -14.50 -22.04
CA GLN A 7 41.82 -15.07 -21.15
C GLN A 7 40.59 -15.57 -21.93
N LEU A 8 40.15 -14.85 -22.96
CA LEU A 8 39.03 -15.25 -23.82
C LEU A 8 39.36 -16.45 -24.70
N LEU A 9 40.62 -16.56 -25.17
CA LEU A 9 41.09 -17.73 -25.89
C LEU A 9 41.19 -18.98 -24.99
N LYS A 10 41.57 -18.80 -23.71
CA LYS A 10 41.70 -19.88 -22.76
C LYS A 10 40.33 -20.38 -22.26
N ALA A 11 39.31 -19.48 -22.23
CA ALA A 11 37.93 -19.81 -21.91
C ALA A 11 37.14 -20.44 -23.07
N GLY A 12 37.77 -20.65 -24.28
CA GLY A 12 37.11 -21.26 -25.42
C GLY A 12 36.02 -20.45 -26.08
N LEU A 13 35.86 -19.19 -25.68
CA LEU A 13 34.79 -18.32 -26.17
C LEU A 13 35.08 -17.62 -27.51
N VAL A 14 36.35 -17.64 -27.96
CA VAL A 14 36.76 -17.03 -29.23
C VAL A 14 37.74 -17.95 -29.95
N SER A 15 37.50 -18.24 -31.22
CA SER A 15 38.35 -19.05 -32.06
C SER A 15 39.59 -18.25 -32.55
N LYS A 16 40.74 -18.92 -32.70
CA LYS A 16 41.99 -18.33 -33.28
C LYS A 16 41.81 -17.71 -34.68
N LYS A 17 40.74 -18.06 -35.39
CA LYS A 17 40.41 -17.47 -36.71
C LYS A 17 39.87 -16.04 -36.62
N ASP A 18 39.25 -15.66 -35.52
CA ASP A 18 38.60 -14.35 -35.35
C ASP A 18 39.58 -13.26 -34.91
N THR A 19 40.81 -13.62 -34.56
CA THR A 19 41.84 -12.68 -34.09
C THR A 19 42.78 -12.16 -35.18
N LYS A 20 42.67 -12.64 -36.45
CA LYS A 20 43.47 -12.11 -37.52
C LYS A 20 42.94 -10.76 -38.01
N PRO A 21 43.80 -9.72 -38.13
CA PRO A 21 43.37 -8.42 -38.63
C PRO A 21 42.95 -8.54 -40.08
N LYS A 22 41.72 -8.25 -40.42
CA LYS A 22 41.22 -8.17 -41.80
C LYS A 22 41.96 -7.06 -42.55
N PRO A 23 42.41 -7.29 -43.80
CA PRO A 23 43.09 -6.26 -44.59
C PRO A 23 42.14 -5.06 -44.78
N LYS A 24 42.66 -3.84 -44.52
CA LYS A 24 41.94 -2.59 -44.72
C LYS A 24 41.57 -2.43 -46.18
N LYS A 25 40.31 -2.67 -46.55
CA LYS A 25 39.78 -2.26 -47.85
C LYS A 25 39.74 -0.74 -47.91
N LYS A 26 40.33 -0.18 -48.98
CA LYS A 26 40.32 1.25 -49.29
C LYS A 26 38.89 1.77 -49.31
N ALA A 27 38.67 2.88 -48.64
CA ALA A 27 37.37 3.53 -48.48
C ALA A 27 36.78 3.92 -49.84
N PRO A 28 35.51 3.64 -50.13
CA PRO A 28 34.81 4.25 -51.23
C PRO A 28 34.51 5.71 -50.91
N THR A 29 34.75 6.56 -51.90
CA THR A 29 34.53 8.01 -51.91
C THR A 29 33.16 8.40 -51.39
N LYS A 30 33.15 9.46 -50.60
CA LYS A 30 32.04 10.08 -49.92
C LYS A 30 30.84 10.38 -50.83
N ALA A 31 29.83 9.53 -50.82
CA ALA A 31 28.49 9.99 -51.16
C ALA A 31 27.98 10.85 -50.00
N LYS A 32 27.62 12.11 -50.25
CA LYS A 32 26.96 13.00 -49.31
C LYS A 32 25.62 12.37 -48.90
N LYS A 33 25.65 11.53 -47.88
CA LYS A 33 24.45 10.94 -47.31
C LYS A 33 23.68 12.06 -46.57
N ASN A 34 22.49 12.29 -47.04
CA ASN A 34 21.53 13.28 -46.56
C ASN A 34 21.40 13.19 -45.04
N ARG A 35 22.15 14.05 -44.29
CA ARG A 35 22.24 14.03 -42.82
C ARG A 35 20.91 14.32 -42.15
N ASN A 36 19.96 14.94 -42.87
CA ASN A 36 18.67 15.36 -42.29
C ASN A 36 17.64 14.22 -42.19
N ALA A 37 17.66 13.24 -43.12
CA ALA A 37 16.73 12.11 -43.09
C ALA A 37 17.06 11.09 -41.95
N THR A 38 18.37 10.94 -41.66
CA THR A 38 18.83 10.07 -40.57
C THR A 38 18.52 10.66 -39.19
N SER A 39 18.45 11.99 -39.09
CA SER A 39 18.13 12.65 -37.80
C SER A 39 16.65 12.52 -37.42
N GLU A 40 15.75 12.55 -38.38
CA GLU A 40 14.31 12.49 -38.11
C GLU A 40 13.86 11.07 -37.70
N ALA A 41 14.36 10.06 -38.37
CA ALA A 41 14.10 8.66 -38.02
C ALA A 41 14.68 8.30 -36.65
N THR A 42 15.88 8.79 -36.31
CA THR A 42 16.48 8.59 -34.99
C THR A 42 15.75 9.33 -33.91
N LEU A 43 15.28 10.56 -34.17
CA LEU A 43 14.46 11.33 -33.24
C LEU A 43 13.10 10.66 -32.96
N ARG A 44 12.45 10.12 -33.97
CA ARG A 44 11.20 9.34 -33.81
C ARG A 44 11.45 8.06 -33.02
N ALA A 45 12.53 7.34 -33.28
CA ALA A 45 12.91 6.15 -32.52
C ALA A 45 13.19 6.49 -31.02
N GLN A 46 13.93 7.57 -30.76
CA GLN A 46 14.19 8.04 -29.41
C GLN A 46 12.92 8.44 -28.69
N ARG A 47 12.02 9.18 -29.33
CA ARG A 47 10.71 9.54 -28.74
C ARG A 47 9.90 8.28 -28.41
N ALA A 48 9.82 7.34 -29.35
CA ALA A 48 9.12 6.07 -29.14
C ALA A 48 9.71 5.27 -27.95
N MET A 49 11.04 5.24 -27.82
CA MET A 49 11.71 4.61 -26.67
C MET A 49 11.41 5.33 -25.36
N LEU A 50 11.44 6.67 -25.35
CA LEU A 50 11.10 7.47 -24.17
C LEU A 50 9.64 7.28 -23.75
N ASP A 51 8.72 7.25 -24.70
CA ASP A 51 7.31 7.05 -24.43
C ASP A 51 7.04 5.64 -23.91
N LYS A 52 7.72 4.63 -24.47
CA LYS A 52 7.65 3.26 -23.96
C LYS A 52 8.22 3.19 -22.55
N ALA A 53 9.40 3.75 -22.30
CA ALA A 53 10.01 3.77 -20.98
C ALA A 53 9.13 4.48 -19.92
N LYS A 54 8.46 5.59 -20.30
CA LYS A 54 7.50 6.27 -19.42
C LYS A 54 6.28 5.40 -19.11
N LYS A 55 5.72 4.72 -20.11
CA LYS A 55 4.60 3.79 -19.91
C LYS A 55 5.00 2.61 -19.03
N ASP A 56 6.16 2.01 -19.29
CA ASP A 56 6.68 0.88 -18.51
C ASP A 56 6.96 1.29 -17.05
N LYS A 57 7.53 2.48 -16.85
CA LYS A 57 7.74 3.04 -15.51
C LYS A 57 6.42 3.23 -14.76
N LYS A 58 5.43 3.87 -15.39
CA LYS A 58 4.11 4.08 -14.79
C LYS A 58 3.42 2.75 -14.44
N LEU A 59 3.47 1.78 -15.36
CA LEU A 59 2.89 0.46 -15.12
C LEU A 59 3.59 -0.28 -13.97
N ASN A 60 4.92 -0.17 -13.90
CA ASN A 60 5.70 -0.77 -12.83
C ASN A 60 5.40 -0.11 -11.47
N GLU A 61 5.27 1.22 -11.44
CA GLU A 61 4.86 1.97 -10.24
C GLU A 61 3.46 1.55 -9.78
N GLN A 62 2.51 1.41 -10.71
CA GLN A 62 1.16 0.92 -10.39
C GLN A 62 1.19 -0.49 -9.80
N ARG A 63 1.91 -1.41 -10.44
CA ARG A 63 2.07 -2.79 -9.96
C ARG A 63 2.71 -2.85 -8.58
N LYS A 64 3.73 -2.03 -8.33
CA LYS A 64 4.37 -1.93 -7.00
C LYS A 64 3.41 -1.39 -5.95
N ALA A 65 2.64 -0.35 -6.27
CA ALA A 65 1.64 0.21 -5.36
C ALA A 65 0.52 -0.80 -5.04
N GLU A 66 0.04 -1.55 -6.03
CA GLU A 66 -0.95 -2.60 -5.82
C GLU A 66 -0.39 -3.77 -5.00
N ALA A 67 0.86 -4.18 -5.27
CA ALA A 67 1.54 -5.23 -4.52
C ALA A 67 1.72 -4.82 -3.06
N ALA A 68 2.17 -3.58 -2.80
CA ALA A 68 2.31 -3.05 -1.44
C ALA A 68 0.97 -3.01 -0.67
N LYS A 69 -0.12 -2.61 -1.34
CA LYS A 69 -1.47 -2.64 -0.71
C LYS A 69 -1.92 -4.06 -0.38
N LYS A 70 -1.67 -5.02 -1.28
CA LYS A 70 -2.00 -6.43 -1.03
C LYS A 70 -1.17 -7.02 0.10
N GLU A 71 0.11 -6.66 0.16
CA GLU A 71 1.01 -7.07 1.23
C GLU A 71 0.55 -6.55 2.59
N LEU A 72 0.24 -5.25 2.70
CA LEU A 72 -0.30 -4.68 3.93
C LEU A 72 -1.60 -5.36 4.35
N ALA A 73 -2.53 -5.58 3.42
CA ALA A 73 -3.78 -6.28 3.71
C ALA A 73 -3.55 -7.72 4.17
N ALA A 74 -2.57 -8.42 3.61
CA ALA A 74 -2.21 -9.77 4.04
C ALA A 74 -1.58 -9.78 5.46
N GLN A 75 -0.73 -8.80 5.78
CA GLN A 75 -0.15 -8.64 7.11
C GLN A 75 -1.24 -8.34 8.16
N VAL A 76 -2.17 -7.42 7.85
CA VAL A 76 -3.31 -7.12 8.73
C VAL A 76 -4.15 -8.37 8.94
N LYS A 77 -4.49 -9.10 7.88
CA LYS A 77 -5.24 -10.35 7.99
C LYS A 77 -4.54 -11.37 8.87
N GLN A 78 -3.23 -11.56 8.70
CA GLN A 78 -2.45 -12.50 9.52
C GLN A 78 -2.47 -12.12 11.01
N LEU A 79 -2.35 -10.82 11.32
CA LEU A 79 -2.44 -10.33 12.71
C LEU A 79 -3.83 -10.57 13.31
N VAL A 80 -4.89 -10.33 12.52
CA VAL A 80 -6.26 -10.57 12.96
C VAL A 80 -6.50 -12.07 13.16
N ASP A 81 -6.14 -12.92 12.22
CA ASP A 81 -6.35 -14.37 12.29
C ASP A 81 -5.65 -15.00 13.53
N GLY A 82 -4.49 -14.42 13.93
CA GLY A 82 -3.76 -14.87 15.12
C GLY A 82 -4.28 -14.35 16.47
N SER A 83 -5.17 -13.34 16.46
CA SER A 83 -5.60 -12.66 17.69
C SER A 83 -7.08 -12.32 17.75
N LYS A 84 -7.87 -12.76 16.77
CA LYS A 84 -9.32 -12.54 16.77
C LYS A 84 -9.99 -13.22 17.96
N LEU A 85 -10.95 -12.53 18.53
CA LEU A 85 -11.79 -13.05 19.61
C LEU A 85 -12.95 -13.83 18.99
N ASP A 86 -13.23 -15.00 19.55
CA ASP A 86 -14.39 -15.78 19.16
C ASP A 86 -15.67 -15.07 19.60
N ARG A 87 -16.65 -15.00 18.68
CA ARG A 87 -17.95 -14.38 18.89
C ARG A 87 -19.10 -15.28 18.42
N SER A 88 -18.84 -16.59 18.30
CA SER A 88 -19.84 -17.57 17.89
C SER A 88 -21.07 -17.60 18.79
N GLU A 89 -20.91 -17.28 20.07
CA GLU A 89 -21.97 -17.22 21.08
C GLU A 89 -22.55 -15.79 21.26
N GLY A 90 -22.26 -14.89 20.30
CA GLY A 90 -22.73 -13.50 20.38
C GLY A 90 -24.23 -13.40 20.09
N GLU A 91 -25.02 -13.00 21.08
CA GLU A 91 -26.47 -12.77 20.94
C GLU A 91 -26.82 -11.28 20.91
N THR A 92 -25.93 -10.43 21.43
CA THR A 92 -26.16 -8.99 21.56
C THR A 92 -25.71 -8.26 20.30
N SER A 93 -26.59 -7.47 19.68
CA SER A 93 -26.25 -6.64 18.54
C SER A 93 -25.54 -5.38 18.98
N TYR A 94 -24.32 -5.18 18.49
CA TYR A 94 -23.51 -3.97 18.69
C TYR A 94 -23.42 -3.17 17.39
N SER A 95 -23.91 -1.92 17.43
CA SER A 95 -23.92 -1.01 16.28
C SER A 95 -22.73 -0.06 16.33
N PHE A 96 -22.10 0.17 15.16
CA PHE A 96 -20.97 1.08 15.01
C PHE A 96 -21.03 1.80 13.66
N THR A 97 -20.33 2.92 13.57
CA THR A 97 -20.25 3.70 12.33
C THR A 97 -19.05 3.28 11.49
N PHE A 98 -19.30 2.88 10.25
CA PHE A 98 -18.26 2.58 9.27
C PHE A 98 -18.54 3.28 7.94
N LYS A 99 -17.61 4.13 7.48
CA LYS A 99 -17.73 4.90 6.22
C LYS A 99 -19.08 5.64 6.11
N LYS A 100 -19.49 6.32 7.17
CA LYS A 100 -20.78 7.06 7.28
C LYS A 100 -22.04 6.18 7.18
N LYS A 101 -21.91 4.88 7.39
CA LYS A 101 -23.03 3.93 7.46
C LYS A 101 -23.00 3.22 8.81
N ILE A 102 -24.17 3.02 9.39
CA ILE A 102 -24.30 2.20 10.59
C ILE A 102 -24.26 0.74 10.18
N LYS A 103 -23.35 -0.01 10.78
CA LYS A 103 -23.22 -1.46 10.67
C LYS A 103 -23.40 -2.07 12.05
N SER A 104 -23.79 -3.33 12.11
CA SER A 104 -23.93 -4.07 13.38
C SER A 104 -23.20 -5.40 13.28
N ILE A 105 -22.69 -5.83 14.42
CA ILE A 105 -22.11 -7.17 14.61
C ILE A 105 -22.72 -7.79 15.86
N TYR A 106 -22.80 -9.11 15.91
CA TYR A 106 -23.22 -9.82 17.09
C TYR A 106 -22.01 -10.11 17.97
N VAL A 107 -22.16 -9.84 19.27
CA VAL A 107 -21.10 -9.96 20.27
C VAL A 107 -21.69 -10.55 21.56
N THR A 108 -20.87 -11.10 22.44
CA THR A 108 -21.30 -11.50 23.78
C THR A 108 -21.42 -10.26 24.68
N GLU A 109 -22.18 -10.37 25.76
CA GLU A 109 -22.33 -9.27 26.75
C GLU A 109 -20.97 -8.82 27.30
N GLN A 110 -20.07 -9.78 27.56
CA GLN A 110 -18.71 -9.47 28.01
C GLN A 110 -17.93 -8.68 26.98
N GLN A 111 -18.01 -9.05 25.72
CA GLN A 111 -17.36 -8.33 24.61
C GLN A 111 -17.95 -6.94 24.42
N GLN A 112 -19.25 -6.76 24.60
CA GLN A 112 -19.88 -5.45 24.56
C GLN A 112 -19.33 -4.52 25.66
N GLN A 113 -19.18 -5.03 26.88
CA GLN A 113 -18.58 -4.27 27.98
C GLN A 113 -17.10 -3.92 27.70
N LEU A 114 -16.34 -4.84 27.12
CA LEU A 114 -14.94 -4.61 26.73
C LEU A 114 -14.82 -3.59 25.59
N LEU A 115 -15.76 -3.59 24.63
CA LEU A 115 -15.86 -2.57 23.58
C LEU A 115 -16.17 -1.19 24.17
N SER A 116 -17.10 -1.11 25.13
CA SER A 116 -17.45 0.15 25.82
C SER A 116 -16.29 0.74 26.61
N ARG A 117 -15.38 -0.12 27.10
CA ARG A 117 -14.18 0.28 27.86
C ARG A 117 -12.95 0.48 26.95
N ASP A 118 -13.08 0.37 25.65
CA ASP A 118 -11.99 0.48 24.68
C ASP A 118 -10.83 -0.53 24.92
N LEU A 119 -11.15 -1.70 25.48
CA LEU A 119 -10.18 -2.78 25.71
C LEU A 119 -10.05 -3.72 24.51
N ILE A 120 -11.07 -3.77 23.66
CA ILE A 120 -11.09 -4.46 22.37
C ILE A 120 -11.56 -3.50 21.29
N ALA A 121 -11.16 -3.75 20.06
CA ALA A 121 -11.49 -2.92 18.91
C ALA A 121 -12.07 -3.76 17.77
N ILE A 122 -12.86 -3.10 16.94
CA ILE A 122 -13.41 -3.69 15.71
C ILE A 122 -12.46 -3.40 14.57
N ILE A 123 -12.05 -4.45 13.86
CA ILE A 123 -11.20 -4.35 12.68
C ILE A 123 -12.01 -4.71 11.45
N TRP A 124 -11.92 -3.85 10.44
CA TRP A 124 -12.45 -4.13 9.13
C TRP A 124 -11.41 -4.86 8.29
N LEU A 125 -11.79 -6.01 7.75
CA LEU A 125 -11.04 -6.73 6.73
C LEU A 125 -11.65 -6.45 5.35
N GLN A 126 -10.99 -6.89 4.30
CA GLN A 126 -11.51 -6.73 2.93
C GLN A 126 -12.91 -7.32 2.78
N GLY A 127 -13.79 -6.60 2.07
CA GLY A 127 -15.19 -6.96 1.95
C GLY A 127 -16.04 -6.35 3.07
N GLU A 128 -16.95 -7.12 3.63
CA GLU A 128 -17.83 -6.75 4.75
C GLU A 128 -17.53 -7.56 6.02
N ILE A 129 -16.31 -8.01 6.17
CA ILE A 129 -15.88 -8.82 7.31
C ILE A 129 -15.37 -7.90 8.40
N PHE A 130 -15.96 -8.02 9.60
CA PHE A 130 -15.56 -7.29 10.80
C PHE A 130 -15.18 -8.30 11.88
N GLU A 131 -14.02 -8.12 12.49
CA GLU A 131 -13.51 -9.01 13.54
C GLU A 131 -13.13 -8.21 14.78
N LEU A 132 -13.22 -8.86 15.95
CA LEU A 132 -12.83 -8.27 17.22
C LEU A 132 -11.41 -8.68 17.56
N VAL A 133 -10.60 -7.71 17.96
CA VAL A 133 -9.23 -7.95 18.44
C VAL A 133 -8.95 -7.16 19.73
N PRO A 134 -8.00 -7.60 20.55
CA PRO A 134 -7.52 -6.81 21.69
C PRO A 134 -6.92 -5.48 21.24
N LYS A 135 -7.05 -4.43 22.07
CA LYS A 135 -6.55 -3.06 21.79
C LYS A 135 -5.09 -3.03 21.38
N LEU A 136 -4.22 -3.78 22.05
CA LEU A 136 -2.79 -3.84 21.71
C LEU A 136 -2.52 -4.32 20.27
N VAL A 137 -3.37 -5.22 19.77
CA VAL A 137 -3.26 -5.69 18.37
C VAL A 137 -3.85 -4.66 17.42
N ALA A 138 -4.94 -4.02 17.80
CA ALA A 138 -5.55 -2.94 17.02
C ALA A 138 -4.57 -1.77 16.81
N GLU A 139 -3.79 -1.39 17.81
CA GLU A 139 -2.74 -0.38 17.72
C GLU A 139 -1.67 -0.77 16.70
N LYS A 140 -1.18 -2.02 16.75
CA LYS A 140 -0.22 -2.55 15.75
C LYS A 140 -0.79 -2.58 14.33
N ILE A 141 -2.10 -2.80 14.20
CA ILE A 141 -2.79 -2.76 12.91
C ILE A 141 -2.93 -1.31 12.44
N ALA A 142 -3.26 -0.37 13.34
CA ALA A 142 -3.39 1.05 13.04
C ALA A 142 -2.08 1.67 12.52
N GLU A 143 -0.92 1.21 13.02
CA GLU A 143 0.40 1.61 12.51
C GLU A 143 0.63 1.20 11.05
N ARG A 144 -0.01 0.12 10.59
CA ARG A 144 0.13 -0.40 9.23
C ARG A 144 -0.96 0.11 8.30
N ASP A 145 -2.20 0.06 8.77
CA ASP A 145 -3.39 0.53 8.05
C ASP A 145 -4.41 1.11 9.02
N SER A 146 -4.36 2.41 9.19
CA SER A 146 -5.29 3.15 10.06
C SER A 146 -6.75 3.07 9.59
N ASN A 147 -7.01 2.75 8.32
CA ASN A 147 -8.37 2.63 7.80
C ASN A 147 -9.05 1.30 8.19
N SER A 148 -8.27 0.31 8.59
CA SER A 148 -8.79 -0.99 9.01
C SER A 148 -9.33 -0.99 10.44
N VAL A 149 -8.91 -0.04 11.29
CA VAL A 149 -9.37 0.08 12.67
C VAL A 149 -10.59 0.98 12.74
N ILE A 150 -11.68 0.47 13.30
CA ILE A 150 -12.91 1.23 13.53
C ILE A 150 -12.84 1.81 14.94
N LYS A 151 -12.81 3.14 15.02
CA LYS A 151 -12.90 3.85 16.31
C LYS A 151 -14.34 3.77 16.80
N ASN A 152 -14.48 3.51 18.10
CA ASN A 152 -15.78 3.60 18.77
C ASN A 152 -16.10 5.06 19.03
N ASP A 153 -16.96 5.65 18.20
CA ASP A 153 -17.48 7.02 18.43
C ASP A 153 -18.39 7.08 19.68
N ASN A 154 -18.68 5.94 20.31
CA ASN A 154 -19.48 5.85 21.53
C ASN A 154 -18.67 6.09 22.81
N VAL A 155 -17.35 6.12 22.74
CA VAL A 155 -16.56 6.70 23.81
C VAL A 155 -16.60 8.20 23.56
N SER A 156 -17.61 8.87 24.12
CA SER A 156 -17.57 10.31 24.29
C SER A 156 -16.19 10.61 24.90
N ASP A 157 -15.35 11.29 24.11
CA ASP A 157 -14.28 12.08 24.67
C ASP A 157 -14.93 13.03 25.67
N THR A 158 -15.01 12.59 26.92
CA THR A 158 -15.10 13.48 28.06
C THR A 158 -13.73 14.12 28.26
N GLU A 159 -13.10 14.54 27.16
CA GLU A 159 -12.27 15.73 27.20
C GLU A 159 -13.28 16.86 27.25
N THR A 160 -13.48 17.39 28.46
CA THR A 160 -14.08 18.68 28.71
C THR A 160 -13.56 19.64 27.65
N SER A 161 -14.33 19.76 26.55
CA SER A 161 -14.13 20.87 25.65
C SER A 161 -14.45 22.09 26.50
N ALA A 162 -13.42 22.90 26.78
CA ALA A 162 -13.52 24.18 27.47
C ALA A 162 -14.39 25.20 26.69
N ASP A 163 -15.15 24.72 25.72
CA ASP A 163 -16.04 25.49 24.87
C ASP A 163 -17.42 24.82 24.84
N ASP A 164 -17.98 24.62 26.05
CA ASP A 164 -19.40 24.31 26.21
C ASP A 164 -20.16 25.63 26.15
N PRO A 165 -20.90 25.93 25.06
CA PRO A 165 -21.66 27.17 24.92
C PRO A 165 -22.79 27.30 25.92
N TYR A 166 -23.04 26.28 26.76
CA TYR A 166 -24.07 26.25 27.80
C TYR A 166 -23.49 26.21 29.21
N ALA A 167 -22.16 26.28 29.41
CA ALA A 167 -21.52 26.26 30.72
C ALA A 167 -21.95 27.45 31.59
N ASP A 168 -22.38 28.56 31.03
CA ASP A 168 -22.86 29.78 31.70
C ASP A 168 -24.38 29.79 31.93
N TYR A 169 -25.10 28.72 31.56
CA TYR A 169 -26.55 28.66 31.79
C TYR A 169 -26.84 27.99 33.13
N GLU A 170 -26.97 28.80 34.19
CA GLU A 170 -27.51 28.35 35.48
C GLU A 170 -28.95 27.90 35.28
N ILE A 171 -29.22 26.61 35.50
CA ILE A 171 -30.59 26.08 35.52
C ILE A 171 -31.21 26.56 36.82
N PRO A 172 -32.29 27.40 36.83
CA PRO A 172 -32.94 27.81 38.04
C PRO A 172 -33.52 26.61 38.78
N ASP A 173 -33.25 26.51 40.07
CA ASP A 173 -33.77 25.45 40.97
C ASP A 173 -35.31 25.43 41.12
N ASP A 174 -36.00 26.29 40.38
CA ASP A 174 -37.44 26.51 40.50
C ASP A 174 -38.32 25.68 39.56
N LEU A 175 -37.74 24.69 38.88
CA LEU A 175 -38.48 23.76 38.04
C LEU A 175 -38.98 22.56 38.88
N ILE A 176 -40.04 22.78 39.60
CA ILE A 176 -40.81 21.72 40.26
C ILE A 176 -41.70 21.05 39.20
N TRP A 177 -41.49 19.78 38.97
CA TRP A 177 -42.34 18.89 38.16
C TRP A 177 -43.46 18.28 38.97
#